data_93af31bde1befa0de6eebd0ab68810e1
#
_entry.id   93af31bde1befa0de6eebd0ab68810e1
#
_cell.length_a   1.000
_cell.length_b   1.000
_cell.length_c   1.000
_cell.angle_alpha   90.00
_cell.angle_beta   90.00
_cell.angle_gamma   90.00
#
_symmetry.space_group_name_H-M   'P 1'
#
loop_
_entity.id
_entity.type
_entity.pdbx_description
1 polymer ?
#
loop_
_entity_poly.entity_id
_entity_poly.type
_entity_poly.pdbx_seq_one_letter_code
_entity_poly.pdbx_strand_id
1 'polypeptide(L)'
;MKQVYSFFLCSFLLISCNGLKKTETAINTGNFDQAIDIAVSNLVSDKNAKRKKEYVLLLEDAFAKAVQEDQIVLNRLKSDPNPEVLEAIYETLENMEIRQSKIRPLLPLKIYGTGKQAKFPMEDYALKIIAARTELSDHLLNKARNSLSVANTGQARIIFDDLDYLNSINPNYKDVHDLMDQALEKGTDYILVTLRNDTQQVIPQRLEEELLNFSTYGLNDKWTVYHNKKNDNTYYDFDLAINFRNINISPEQLLQKELQKEKQVKDGFDYELDERGNVKKDSLGNDIKKDKFKLVKATVFQSTQQKEVSLDANIIITNRQSGQLVDRFPVSSSFIFTYIYGSVNGDRRAIDKGYLETLHPEAVPFPSNEQMIYDAGEDLKIRIKEVLTGLRLRR
;
A
#
# COMPACT_ATOMS: atom_id res chain seq x y z
N MET A 1 12.89 -21.46 48.09
CA MET A 1 12.18 -22.06 46.89
C MET A 1 10.67 -22.34 47.12
N LYS A 2 10.15 -22.57 48.34
CA LYS A 2 8.71 -22.80 48.56
C LYS A 2 7.81 -21.56 48.47
N GLN A 3 8.33 -20.35 48.70
CA GLN A 3 7.54 -19.10 48.61
C GLN A 3 7.30 -18.59 47.17
N VAL A 4 8.16 -18.94 46.23
CA VAL A 4 8.03 -18.51 44.82
C VAL A 4 6.90 -19.27 44.10
N TYR A 5 6.68 -20.53 44.46
CA TYR A 5 5.58 -21.33 43.89
C TYR A 5 4.16 -20.87 44.32
N SER A 6 4.06 -20.28 45.54
CA SER A 6 2.78 -19.77 46.04
C SER A 6 2.33 -18.49 45.33
N PHE A 7 3.29 -17.65 44.88
CA PHE A 7 2.98 -16.40 44.16
C PHE A 7 2.56 -16.66 42.70
N PHE A 8 3.12 -17.71 42.07
CA PHE A 8 2.78 -18.07 40.71
C PHE A 8 1.38 -18.73 40.58
N LEU A 9 0.93 -19.43 41.64
CA LEU A 9 -0.40 -20.05 41.64
C LEU A 9 -1.54 -19.01 41.84
N CYS A 10 -1.31 -17.92 42.55
CA CYS A 10 -2.28 -16.82 42.71
C CYS A 10 -2.44 -15.98 41.43
N SER A 11 -1.41 -15.86 40.60
CA SER A 11 -1.47 -15.09 39.34
C SER A 11 -2.38 -15.74 38.29
N PHE A 12 -2.54 -17.06 38.32
CA PHE A 12 -3.42 -17.79 37.38
C PHE A 12 -4.91 -17.67 37.71
N LEU A 13 -5.29 -17.34 38.95
CA LEU A 13 -6.68 -17.17 39.35
C LEU A 13 -7.26 -15.81 38.95
N LEU A 14 -6.42 -14.78 38.75
CA LEU A 14 -6.89 -13.43 38.36
C LEU A 14 -7.30 -13.31 36.90
N ILE A 15 -6.80 -14.18 36.02
CA ILE A 15 -7.13 -14.17 34.58
C ILE A 15 -8.53 -14.72 34.33
N SER A 16 -9.01 -15.67 35.12
CA SER A 16 -10.35 -16.29 34.97
C SER A 16 -11.51 -15.35 35.37
N CYS A 17 -11.32 -14.50 36.37
CA CYS A 17 -12.34 -13.52 36.81
C CYS A 17 -12.58 -12.39 35.77
N ASN A 18 -11.57 -12.05 34.98
CA ASN A 18 -11.69 -10.97 33.99
C ASN A 18 -12.59 -11.38 32.81
N GLY A 19 -12.58 -12.65 32.40
CA GLY A 19 -13.39 -13.15 31.29
C GLY A 19 -14.89 -13.20 31.63
N LEU A 20 -15.27 -13.71 32.80
CA LEU A 20 -16.68 -13.79 33.25
C LEU A 20 -17.27 -12.38 33.39
N LYS A 21 -16.55 -11.47 34.06
CA LYS A 21 -16.98 -10.08 34.22
C LYS A 21 -17.16 -9.35 32.89
N LYS A 22 -16.27 -9.61 31.91
CA LYS A 22 -16.43 -9.07 30.54
C LYS A 22 -17.68 -9.62 29.85
N THR A 23 -17.96 -10.92 29.99
CA THR A 23 -19.15 -11.53 29.41
C THR A 23 -20.43 -10.95 30.03
N GLU A 24 -20.50 -10.83 31.36
CA GLU A 24 -21.63 -10.19 32.07
C GLU A 24 -21.81 -8.73 31.65
N THR A 25 -20.71 -7.97 31.54
CA THR A 25 -20.76 -6.58 31.06
C THR A 25 -21.31 -6.49 29.66
N ALA A 26 -20.88 -7.37 28.75
CA ALA A 26 -21.35 -7.39 27.37
C ALA A 26 -22.87 -7.70 27.31
N ILE A 27 -23.37 -8.64 28.13
CA ILE A 27 -24.81 -8.92 28.23
C ILE A 27 -25.57 -7.69 28.76
N ASN A 28 -25.06 -7.05 29.81
CA ASN A 28 -25.73 -5.91 30.44
C ASN A 28 -25.73 -4.66 29.55
N THR A 29 -24.80 -4.55 28.62
CA THR A 29 -24.74 -3.46 27.63
C THR A 29 -25.44 -3.78 26.31
N GLY A 30 -26.10 -4.96 26.19
CA GLY A 30 -26.78 -5.40 24.97
C GLY A 30 -25.86 -5.94 23.87
N ASN A 31 -24.55 -6.09 24.14
CA ASN A 31 -23.62 -6.65 23.17
C ASN A 31 -23.58 -8.19 23.27
N PHE A 32 -24.68 -8.82 22.85
CA PHE A 32 -24.87 -10.25 23.01
C PHE A 32 -23.91 -11.08 22.18
N ASP A 33 -23.54 -10.64 20.97
CA ASP A 33 -22.58 -11.35 20.13
C ASP A 33 -21.20 -11.40 20.77
N GLN A 34 -20.73 -10.31 21.35
CA GLN A 34 -19.46 -10.29 22.10
C GLN A 34 -19.51 -11.22 23.31
N ALA A 35 -20.65 -11.26 24.03
CA ALA A 35 -20.83 -12.15 25.17
C ALA A 35 -20.78 -13.63 24.74
N ILE A 36 -21.42 -13.96 23.61
CA ILE A 36 -21.42 -15.31 23.03
C ILE A 36 -19.97 -15.67 22.60
N ASP A 37 -19.25 -14.80 21.90
CA ASP A 37 -17.88 -15.06 21.44
C ASP A 37 -16.92 -15.31 22.61
N ILE A 38 -17.01 -14.52 23.69
CA ILE A 38 -16.20 -14.73 24.89
C ILE A 38 -16.56 -16.07 25.57
N ALA A 39 -17.85 -16.37 25.71
CA ALA A 39 -18.29 -17.61 26.36
C ALA A 39 -17.90 -18.84 25.53
N VAL A 40 -18.16 -18.84 24.22
CA VAL A 40 -17.78 -19.92 23.30
C VAL A 40 -16.28 -20.17 23.34
N SER A 41 -15.43 -19.14 23.21
CA SER A 41 -13.97 -19.28 23.24
C SER A 41 -13.47 -19.91 24.55
N ASN A 42 -14.14 -19.61 25.67
CA ASN A 42 -13.83 -20.22 26.96
C ASN A 42 -14.31 -21.67 27.09
N LEU A 43 -15.36 -22.06 26.37
CA LEU A 43 -15.95 -23.40 26.46
C LEU A 43 -15.29 -24.41 25.50
N VAL A 44 -14.71 -23.97 24.40
CA VAL A 44 -14.09 -24.86 23.40
C VAL A 44 -13.01 -25.75 24.02
N SER A 45 -12.21 -25.26 24.96
CA SER A 45 -11.09 -26.02 25.54
C SER A 45 -11.56 -27.16 26.49
N ASP A 46 -12.60 -26.94 27.29
CA ASP A 46 -13.17 -27.94 28.23
C ASP A 46 -14.56 -27.47 28.71
N LYS A 47 -15.60 -27.85 27.98
CA LYS A 47 -16.98 -27.45 28.25
C LYS A 47 -17.61 -28.05 29.49
N ASN A 48 -17.04 -29.15 30.03
CA ASN A 48 -17.58 -29.88 31.16
C ASN A 48 -16.92 -29.54 32.50
N ALA A 49 -15.87 -28.73 32.53
CA ALA A 49 -15.18 -28.39 33.76
C ALA A 49 -16.07 -27.60 34.73
N LYS A 50 -15.96 -27.89 36.03
CA LYS A 50 -16.66 -27.18 37.10
C LYS A 50 -16.52 -25.65 37.00
N ARG A 51 -15.30 -25.19 36.71
CA ARG A 51 -14.94 -23.74 36.54
C ARG A 51 -15.60 -23.06 35.33
N LYS A 52 -16.22 -23.82 34.43
CA LYS A 52 -16.88 -23.32 33.21
C LYS A 52 -18.41 -23.20 33.35
N LYS A 53 -18.95 -23.56 34.48
CA LYS A 53 -20.42 -23.54 34.75
C LYS A 53 -21.03 -22.17 34.47
N GLU A 54 -20.38 -21.09 34.94
CA GLU A 54 -20.85 -19.72 34.75
C GLU A 54 -20.86 -19.33 33.27
N TYR A 55 -19.86 -19.71 32.49
CA TYR A 55 -19.84 -19.45 31.03
C TYR A 55 -20.99 -20.17 30.31
N VAL A 56 -21.36 -21.36 30.74
CA VAL A 56 -22.52 -22.07 30.16
C VAL A 56 -23.81 -21.30 30.43
N LEU A 57 -24.01 -20.80 31.65
CA LEU A 57 -25.21 -20.02 32.02
C LEU A 57 -25.24 -18.66 31.29
N LEU A 58 -24.10 -17.96 31.23
CA LEU A 58 -24.01 -16.70 30.52
C LEU A 58 -24.20 -16.86 29.00
N LEU A 59 -23.73 -17.97 28.42
CA LEU A 59 -23.96 -18.28 27.01
C LEU A 59 -25.44 -18.52 26.72
N GLU A 60 -26.14 -19.28 27.62
CA GLU A 60 -27.57 -19.51 27.51
C GLU A 60 -28.39 -18.22 27.58
N ASP A 61 -28.05 -17.32 28.53
CA ASP A 61 -28.71 -16.02 28.71
C ASP A 61 -28.46 -15.09 27.54
N ALA A 62 -27.19 -14.96 27.11
CA ALA A 62 -26.81 -14.12 25.96
C ALA A 62 -27.49 -14.56 24.67
N PHE A 63 -27.52 -15.90 24.41
CA PHE A 63 -28.18 -16.44 23.23
C PHE A 63 -29.68 -16.20 23.24
N ALA A 64 -30.33 -16.44 24.36
CA ALA A 64 -31.78 -16.23 24.49
C ALA A 64 -32.17 -14.76 24.25
N LYS A 65 -31.42 -13.81 24.82
CA LYS A 65 -31.61 -12.36 24.63
C LYS A 65 -31.36 -11.94 23.19
N ALA A 66 -30.26 -12.42 22.57
CA ALA A 66 -29.95 -12.14 21.18
C ALA A 66 -31.05 -12.60 20.23
N VAL A 67 -31.55 -13.85 20.39
CA VAL A 67 -32.65 -14.37 19.57
C VAL A 67 -33.93 -13.56 19.76
N GLN A 68 -34.23 -13.14 20.99
CA GLN A 68 -35.41 -12.31 21.25
C GLN A 68 -35.29 -10.93 20.57
N GLU A 69 -34.12 -10.28 20.65
CA GLU A 69 -33.86 -9.00 20.01
C GLU A 69 -33.98 -9.09 18.49
N ASP A 70 -33.29 -10.07 17.89
CA ASP A 70 -33.32 -10.29 16.43
C ASP A 70 -34.76 -10.55 15.95
N GLN A 71 -35.55 -11.31 16.70
CA GLN A 71 -36.93 -11.58 16.32
C GLN A 71 -37.79 -10.29 16.33
N ILE A 72 -37.56 -9.40 17.30
CA ILE A 72 -38.25 -8.10 17.37
C ILE A 72 -37.82 -7.24 16.17
N VAL A 73 -36.51 -7.15 15.88
CA VAL A 73 -35.97 -6.44 14.74
C VAL A 73 -36.51 -6.96 13.42
N LEU A 74 -36.48 -8.28 13.23
CA LEU A 74 -36.96 -8.94 12.02
C LEU A 74 -38.46 -8.72 11.77
N ASN A 75 -39.30 -8.79 12.83
CA ASN A 75 -40.71 -8.52 12.72
C ASN A 75 -40.99 -7.06 12.33
N ARG A 76 -40.26 -6.13 12.91
CA ARG A 76 -40.37 -4.70 12.57
C ARG A 76 -39.96 -4.46 11.10
N LEU A 77 -38.81 -4.99 10.66
CA LEU A 77 -38.32 -4.84 9.28
C LEU A 77 -39.32 -5.45 8.27
N LYS A 78 -39.86 -6.62 8.55
CA LYS A 78 -40.86 -7.25 7.67
C LYS A 78 -42.20 -6.51 7.60
N SER A 79 -42.50 -5.66 8.56
CA SER A 79 -43.69 -4.83 8.55
C SER A 79 -43.49 -3.49 7.81
N ASP A 80 -42.23 -3.14 7.45
CA ASP A 80 -41.91 -1.94 6.71
C ASP A 80 -42.07 -2.22 5.20
N PRO A 81 -42.90 -1.44 4.48
CA PRO A 81 -43.09 -1.63 3.04
C PRO A 81 -41.90 -1.07 2.20
N ASN A 82 -40.93 -0.40 2.83
CA ASN A 82 -39.77 0.15 2.13
C ASN A 82 -38.80 -0.99 1.70
N PRO A 83 -38.53 -1.20 0.41
CA PRO A 83 -37.63 -2.25 -0.03
C PRO A 83 -36.16 -2.04 0.40
N GLU A 84 -35.77 -0.87 0.83
CA GLU A 84 -34.41 -0.63 1.36
C GLU A 84 -34.14 -1.38 2.69
N VAL A 85 -35.16 -1.95 3.34
CA VAL A 85 -34.97 -2.81 4.52
C VAL A 85 -34.56 -4.25 4.19
N LEU A 86 -34.61 -4.67 2.92
CA LEU A 86 -34.30 -6.05 2.51
C LEU A 86 -32.89 -6.50 2.87
N GLU A 87 -31.93 -5.60 2.77
CA GLU A 87 -30.54 -5.85 3.20
C GLU A 87 -30.48 -6.16 4.70
N ALA A 88 -31.10 -5.34 5.52
CA ALA A 88 -31.13 -5.54 6.97
C ALA A 88 -31.87 -6.85 7.36
N ILE A 89 -32.90 -7.26 6.61
CA ILE A 89 -33.58 -8.56 6.81
C ILE A 89 -32.61 -9.71 6.50
N TYR A 90 -31.91 -9.65 5.38
CA TYR A 90 -30.93 -10.68 4.97
C TYR A 90 -29.80 -10.78 6.00
N GLU A 91 -29.16 -9.65 6.37
CA GLU A 91 -28.08 -9.61 7.36
C GLU A 91 -28.54 -10.13 8.74
N THR A 92 -29.74 -9.77 9.18
CA THR A 92 -30.29 -10.25 10.47
C THR A 92 -30.41 -11.78 10.46
N LEU A 93 -30.93 -12.36 9.38
CA LEU A 93 -31.05 -13.81 9.25
C LEU A 93 -29.70 -14.52 9.18
N GLU A 94 -28.73 -13.96 8.46
CA GLU A 94 -27.36 -14.49 8.44
C GLU A 94 -26.70 -14.44 9.81
N ASN A 95 -26.81 -13.33 10.53
CA ASN A 95 -26.26 -13.19 11.88
C ASN A 95 -26.88 -14.20 12.84
N MET A 96 -28.19 -14.48 12.72
CA MET A 96 -28.87 -15.54 13.52
C MET A 96 -28.26 -16.91 13.22
N GLU A 97 -28.01 -17.29 11.97
CA GLU A 97 -27.40 -18.59 11.62
C GLU A 97 -25.92 -18.63 12.03
N ILE A 98 -25.13 -17.57 11.81
CA ILE A 98 -23.74 -17.47 12.26
C ILE A 98 -23.64 -17.70 13.76
N ARG A 99 -24.53 -17.10 14.54
CA ARG A 99 -24.56 -17.23 15.99
C ARG A 99 -24.86 -18.68 16.42
N GLN A 100 -25.80 -19.33 15.75
CA GLN A 100 -26.09 -20.76 16.00
C GLN A 100 -24.92 -21.67 15.61
N SER A 101 -24.26 -21.39 14.48
CA SER A 101 -23.13 -22.18 13.99
C SER A 101 -21.94 -22.17 14.97
N LYS A 102 -21.71 -21.05 15.68
CA LYS A 102 -20.69 -20.95 16.73
C LYS A 102 -20.99 -21.84 17.94
N ILE A 103 -22.28 -22.03 18.29
CA ILE A 103 -22.68 -22.75 19.47
C ILE A 103 -22.89 -24.24 19.17
N ARG A 104 -23.37 -24.58 17.97
CA ARG A 104 -23.71 -25.96 17.55
C ARG A 104 -22.63 -27.01 17.86
N PRO A 105 -21.31 -26.77 17.66
CA PRO A 105 -20.26 -27.73 17.99
C PRO A 105 -20.10 -28.00 19.51
N LEU A 106 -20.56 -27.09 20.35
CA LEU A 106 -20.46 -27.23 21.81
C LEU A 106 -21.59 -28.08 22.40
N LEU A 107 -22.68 -28.25 21.67
CA LEU A 107 -23.87 -28.99 22.18
C LEU A 107 -23.59 -30.48 22.29
N PRO A 108 -24.25 -31.18 23.26
CA PRO A 108 -25.02 -30.63 24.37
C PRO A 108 -24.14 -30.03 25.46
N LEU A 109 -24.55 -28.89 26.05
CA LEU A 109 -23.90 -28.26 27.19
C LEU A 109 -24.59 -28.64 28.51
N LYS A 110 -23.85 -29.33 29.38
CA LYS A 110 -24.33 -29.71 30.73
C LYS A 110 -23.98 -28.63 31.75
N ILE A 111 -24.93 -28.25 32.60
CA ILE A 111 -24.70 -27.33 33.71
C ILE A 111 -24.13 -28.14 34.87
N TYR A 112 -22.85 -27.97 35.17
CA TYR A 112 -22.14 -28.73 36.19
C TYR A 112 -22.87 -28.73 37.56
N GLY A 113 -23.03 -29.91 38.14
CA GLY A 113 -23.64 -30.10 39.49
C GLY A 113 -25.16 -30.00 39.54
N THR A 114 -25.87 -29.83 38.43
CA THR A 114 -27.35 -29.73 38.41
C THR A 114 -28.04 -30.88 37.72
N GLY A 115 -27.34 -31.70 36.95
CA GLY A 115 -27.91 -32.71 36.05
C GLY A 115 -28.71 -32.16 34.86
N LYS A 116 -28.85 -30.84 34.75
CA LYS A 116 -29.59 -30.17 33.68
C LYS A 116 -28.66 -29.82 32.50
N GLN A 117 -29.26 -29.65 31.33
CA GLN A 117 -28.61 -29.10 30.13
C GLN A 117 -29.09 -27.67 29.89
N ALA A 118 -28.20 -26.82 29.43
CA ALA A 118 -28.53 -25.48 28.94
C ALA A 118 -29.37 -25.60 27.64
N LYS A 119 -30.29 -24.67 27.46
CA LYS A 119 -31.25 -24.68 26.36
C LYS A 119 -30.85 -23.70 25.29
N PHE A 120 -30.67 -24.21 24.08
CA PHE A 120 -30.39 -23.41 22.89
C PHE A 120 -31.43 -23.79 21.83
N PRO A 121 -32.57 -23.06 21.71
CA PRO A 121 -33.52 -23.29 20.64
C PRO A 121 -32.88 -22.98 19.30
N MET A 122 -32.48 -24.05 18.58
CA MET A 122 -31.89 -23.93 17.23
C MET A 122 -33.04 -23.98 16.21
N GLU A 123 -32.95 -23.04 15.24
CA GLU A 123 -33.85 -22.97 14.10
C GLU A 123 -33.05 -23.16 12.81
N ASP A 124 -33.65 -23.77 11.80
CA ASP A 124 -33.05 -23.82 10.45
C ASP A 124 -33.42 -22.56 9.67
N TYR A 125 -32.43 -21.68 9.48
CA TYR A 125 -32.60 -20.44 8.74
C TYR A 125 -32.27 -20.56 7.24
N ALA A 126 -31.82 -21.72 6.75
CA ALA A 126 -31.32 -21.89 5.39
C ALA A 126 -32.32 -21.41 4.32
N LEU A 127 -33.56 -21.86 4.39
CA LEU A 127 -34.61 -21.47 3.43
C LEU A 127 -34.97 -19.96 3.56
N LYS A 128 -34.97 -19.42 4.79
CA LYS A 128 -35.29 -18.01 5.04
C LYS A 128 -34.17 -17.12 4.48
N ILE A 129 -32.90 -17.50 4.66
CA ILE A 129 -31.73 -16.79 4.12
C ILE A 129 -31.76 -16.83 2.60
N ILE A 130 -32.01 -17.98 1.98
CA ILE A 130 -32.11 -18.10 0.52
C ILE A 130 -33.24 -17.21 -0.03
N ALA A 131 -34.39 -17.18 0.59
CA ALA A 131 -35.52 -16.35 0.18
C ALA A 131 -35.18 -14.87 0.31
N ALA A 132 -34.68 -14.43 1.47
CA ALA A 132 -34.26 -13.03 1.69
C ALA A 132 -33.16 -12.57 0.74
N ARG A 133 -32.14 -13.42 0.51
CA ARG A 133 -31.07 -13.16 -0.46
C ARG A 133 -31.63 -12.99 -1.88
N THR A 134 -32.57 -13.85 -2.28
CA THR A 134 -33.17 -13.75 -3.62
C THR A 134 -33.99 -12.47 -3.77
N GLU A 135 -34.78 -12.11 -2.77
CA GLU A 135 -35.58 -10.88 -2.77
C GLU A 135 -34.71 -9.63 -2.80
N LEU A 136 -33.65 -9.57 -1.98
CA LEU A 136 -32.64 -8.50 -2.02
C LEU A 136 -31.96 -8.44 -3.39
N SER A 137 -31.56 -9.59 -3.94
CA SER A 137 -30.92 -9.66 -5.26
C SER A 137 -31.83 -9.12 -6.37
N ASP A 138 -33.10 -9.46 -6.35
CA ASP A 138 -34.08 -8.95 -7.32
C ASP A 138 -34.28 -7.45 -7.18
N HIS A 139 -34.34 -6.94 -5.92
CA HIS A 139 -34.48 -5.50 -5.66
C HIS A 139 -33.27 -4.72 -6.18
N LEU A 140 -32.04 -5.11 -5.83
CA LEU A 140 -30.81 -4.43 -6.25
C LEU A 140 -30.65 -4.47 -7.78
N LEU A 141 -30.90 -5.61 -8.42
CA LEU A 141 -30.81 -5.76 -9.86
C LEU A 141 -31.81 -4.86 -10.60
N ASN A 142 -33.07 -4.83 -10.14
CA ASN A 142 -34.12 -4.00 -10.75
C ASN A 142 -33.85 -2.50 -10.53
N LYS A 143 -33.40 -2.11 -9.32
CA LYS A 143 -32.97 -0.74 -8.99
C LYS A 143 -31.85 -0.29 -9.94
N ALA A 144 -30.80 -1.13 -10.09
CA ALA A 144 -29.69 -0.87 -11.00
C ALA A 144 -30.16 -0.72 -12.46
N ARG A 145 -30.97 -1.66 -12.97
CA ARG A 145 -31.49 -1.64 -14.34
C ARG A 145 -32.30 -0.39 -14.65
N ASN A 146 -33.16 0.02 -13.73
CA ASN A 146 -34.00 1.21 -13.91
C ASN A 146 -33.20 2.51 -13.84
N SER A 147 -32.20 2.57 -12.96
CA SER A 147 -31.42 3.78 -12.73
C SER A 147 -30.29 3.98 -13.73
N LEU A 148 -29.69 2.90 -14.26
CA LEU A 148 -28.48 2.96 -15.09
C LEU A 148 -28.71 3.75 -16.40
N SER A 149 -29.88 3.65 -17.01
CA SER A 149 -30.19 4.34 -18.28
C SER A 149 -30.07 5.86 -18.16
N VAL A 150 -30.48 6.44 -17.04
CA VAL A 150 -30.50 7.89 -16.78
C VAL A 150 -29.35 8.38 -15.88
N ALA A 151 -28.53 7.46 -15.36
CA ALA A 151 -27.43 7.76 -14.47
C ALA A 151 -26.37 8.66 -15.13
N ASN A 152 -25.84 9.60 -14.41
CA ASN A 152 -24.58 10.26 -14.76
C ASN A 152 -23.38 9.41 -14.33
N THR A 153 -22.16 9.81 -14.69
CA THR A 153 -20.91 9.06 -14.39
C THR A 153 -20.77 8.73 -12.90
N GLY A 154 -21.04 9.68 -11.99
CA GLY A 154 -20.95 9.44 -10.55
C GLY A 154 -22.01 8.44 -10.05
N GLN A 155 -23.24 8.56 -10.56
CA GLN A 155 -24.32 7.62 -10.24
C GLN A 155 -24.04 6.21 -10.79
N ALA A 156 -23.44 6.10 -11.99
CA ALA A 156 -23.04 4.81 -12.54
C ALA A 156 -22.01 4.07 -11.67
N ARG A 157 -21.10 4.79 -11.03
CA ARG A 157 -20.15 4.22 -10.06
C ARG A 157 -20.85 3.63 -8.84
N ILE A 158 -21.82 4.36 -8.28
CA ILE A 158 -22.63 3.87 -7.15
C ILE A 158 -23.42 2.62 -7.55
N ILE A 159 -24.03 2.62 -8.75
CA ILE A 159 -24.75 1.45 -9.28
C ILE A 159 -23.80 0.26 -9.45
N PHE A 160 -22.57 0.49 -9.91
CA PHE A 160 -21.56 -0.56 -10.00
C PHE A 160 -21.26 -1.16 -8.62
N ASP A 161 -21.09 -0.33 -7.59
CA ASP A 161 -20.79 -0.80 -6.23
C ASP A 161 -21.99 -1.59 -5.64
N ASP A 162 -23.24 -1.16 -5.90
CA ASP A 162 -24.45 -1.91 -5.52
C ASP A 162 -24.51 -3.28 -6.23
N LEU A 163 -24.14 -3.34 -7.51
CA LEU A 163 -24.10 -4.59 -8.29
C LEU A 163 -22.93 -5.51 -7.86
N ASP A 164 -21.78 -4.95 -7.49
CA ASP A 164 -20.65 -5.71 -6.96
C ASP A 164 -21.01 -6.33 -5.62
N TYR A 165 -21.71 -5.58 -4.75
CA TYR A 165 -22.27 -6.12 -3.52
C TYR A 165 -23.28 -7.26 -3.82
N LEU A 166 -24.20 -7.06 -4.76
CA LEU A 166 -25.12 -8.11 -5.20
C LEU A 166 -24.36 -9.36 -5.64
N ASN A 167 -23.34 -9.20 -6.47
CA ASN A 167 -22.53 -10.34 -6.97
C ASN A 167 -21.75 -11.03 -5.83
N SER A 168 -21.39 -10.31 -4.77
CA SER A 168 -20.70 -10.87 -3.59
C SER A 168 -21.62 -11.79 -2.77
N ILE A 169 -22.89 -11.40 -2.60
CA ILE A 169 -23.87 -12.17 -1.80
C ILE A 169 -24.56 -13.26 -2.62
N ASN A 170 -24.70 -13.07 -3.94
CA ASN A 170 -25.36 -14.00 -4.85
C ASN A 170 -24.63 -14.06 -6.20
N PRO A 171 -23.51 -14.79 -6.29
CA PRO A 171 -22.64 -14.80 -7.46
C PRO A 171 -23.36 -15.22 -8.76
N ASN A 172 -23.11 -14.50 -9.84
CA ASN A 172 -23.67 -14.74 -11.17
C ASN A 172 -25.22 -14.68 -11.21
N TYR A 173 -25.81 -13.81 -10.37
CA TYR A 173 -27.26 -13.69 -10.36
C TYR A 173 -27.79 -13.01 -11.63
N LYS A 174 -28.52 -13.76 -12.45
CA LYS A 174 -29.10 -13.30 -13.71
C LYS A 174 -28.07 -12.57 -14.60
N ASP A 175 -28.37 -11.34 -15.01
CA ASP A 175 -27.57 -10.47 -15.87
C ASP A 175 -26.72 -9.45 -15.09
N VAL A 176 -26.32 -9.78 -13.83
CA VAL A 176 -25.54 -8.86 -12.99
C VAL A 176 -24.24 -8.40 -13.63
N HIS A 177 -23.52 -9.31 -14.32
CA HIS A 177 -22.27 -8.97 -14.99
C HIS A 177 -22.46 -8.01 -16.15
N ASP A 178 -23.50 -8.22 -16.99
CA ASP A 178 -23.81 -7.32 -18.11
C ASP A 178 -24.13 -5.91 -17.61
N LEU A 179 -24.85 -5.79 -16.50
CA LEU A 179 -25.15 -4.50 -15.87
C LEU A 179 -23.91 -3.88 -15.20
N MET A 180 -23.03 -4.69 -14.60
CA MET A 180 -21.75 -4.21 -14.06
C MET A 180 -20.86 -3.62 -15.17
N ASP A 181 -20.77 -4.30 -16.32
CA ASP A 181 -19.99 -3.83 -17.46
C ASP A 181 -20.54 -2.51 -18.01
N GLN A 182 -21.87 -2.40 -18.14
CA GLN A 182 -22.52 -1.15 -18.56
C GLN A 182 -22.31 -0.02 -17.52
N ALA A 183 -22.37 -0.33 -16.22
CA ALA A 183 -22.12 0.63 -15.17
C ALA A 183 -20.66 1.08 -15.14
N LEU A 184 -19.71 0.16 -15.38
CA LEU A 184 -18.29 0.43 -15.49
C LEU A 184 -18.00 1.35 -16.69
N GLU A 185 -18.52 1.02 -17.87
CA GLU A 185 -18.36 1.84 -19.08
C GLU A 185 -18.88 3.27 -18.86
N LYS A 186 -20.10 3.40 -18.32
CA LYS A 186 -20.74 4.69 -18.05
C LYS A 186 -20.10 5.49 -16.91
N GLY A 187 -19.50 4.77 -15.93
CA GLY A 187 -18.79 5.33 -14.78
C GLY A 187 -17.35 5.71 -15.08
N THR A 188 -16.78 5.29 -16.22
CA THR A 188 -15.39 5.55 -16.59
C THR A 188 -15.22 6.93 -17.20
N ASP A 189 -14.23 7.69 -16.71
CA ASP A 189 -13.76 8.92 -17.32
C ASP A 189 -12.71 8.60 -18.40
N TYR A 190 -12.94 9.04 -19.61
CA TYR A 190 -11.99 8.92 -20.73
C TYR A 190 -11.21 10.22 -20.91
N ILE A 191 -9.88 10.10 -20.88
CA ILE A 191 -8.96 11.23 -20.96
C ILE A 191 -8.12 11.13 -22.23
N LEU A 192 -8.17 12.17 -23.05
CA LEU A 192 -7.26 12.30 -24.19
C LEU A 192 -6.00 13.03 -23.75
N VAL A 193 -4.86 12.36 -23.85
CA VAL A 193 -3.56 12.91 -23.46
C VAL A 193 -2.84 13.45 -24.68
N THR A 194 -2.28 14.64 -24.53
CA THR A 194 -1.49 15.31 -25.58
C THR A 194 -0.21 15.89 -24.98
N LEU A 195 0.85 15.93 -25.78
CA LEU A 195 2.07 16.64 -25.45
C LEU A 195 2.13 17.93 -26.26
N ARG A 196 2.50 19.04 -25.61
CA ARG A 196 2.68 20.35 -26.23
C ARG A 196 4.06 20.87 -25.88
N ASN A 197 4.69 21.50 -26.87
CA ASN A 197 6.02 22.09 -26.71
C ASN A 197 5.95 23.59 -27.02
N ASP A 198 5.95 24.41 -25.98
CA ASP A 198 6.01 25.88 -26.08
C ASP A 198 7.45 26.39 -26.02
N THR A 199 8.47 25.50 -26.08
CA THR A 199 9.90 25.85 -26.03
C THR A 199 10.49 25.91 -27.43
N GLN A 200 11.74 26.40 -27.52
CA GLN A 200 12.50 26.38 -28.77
C GLN A 200 13.35 25.13 -28.97
N GLN A 201 13.37 24.23 -27.98
CA GLN A 201 14.13 22.98 -28.04
C GLN A 201 13.29 21.86 -28.63
N VAL A 202 13.92 20.94 -29.35
CA VAL A 202 13.28 19.75 -29.86
C VAL A 202 13.17 18.73 -28.74
N ILE A 203 11.95 18.21 -28.51
CA ILE A 203 11.73 17.08 -27.61
C ILE A 203 12.11 15.81 -28.35
N PRO A 204 12.98 14.94 -27.81
CA PRO A 204 13.30 13.67 -28.44
C PRO A 204 12.03 12.81 -28.64
N GLN A 205 11.85 12.25 -29.83
CA GLN A 205 10.69 11.42 -30.13
C GLN A 205 10.51 10.27 -29.14
N ARG A 206 11.62 9.64 -28.74
CA ARG A 206 11.61 8.58 -27.73
C ARG A 206 11.04 9.05 -26.39
N LEU A 207 11.39 10.27 -25.95
CA LEU A 207 10.83 10.84 -24.71
C LEU A 207 9.34 11.14 -24.85
N GLU A 208 8.91 11.69 -25.99
CA GLU A 208 7.50 11.92 -26.26
C GLU A 208 6.68 10.63 -26.20
N GLU A 209 7.15 9.57 -26.88
CA GLU A 209 6.52 8.25 -26.86
C GLU A 209 6.42 7.67 -25.43
N GLU A 210 7.47 7.81 -24.62
CA GLU A 210 7.45 7.33 -23.24
C GLU A 210 6.56 8.15 -22.31
N LEU A 211 6.54 9.47 -22.45
CA LEU A 211 5.65 10.33 -21.67
C LEU A 211 4.17 10.12 -22.03
N LEU A 212 3.86 9.77 -23.27
CA LEU A 212 2.50 9.49 -23.72
C LEU A 212 2.07 8.02 -23.49
N ASN A 213 2.99 7.14 -23.10
CA ASN A 213 2.67 5.74 -22.83
C ASN A 213 2.14 5.55 -21.39
N PHE A 214 0.88 5.91 -21.18
CA PHE A 214 0.23 5.86 -19.86
C PHE A 214 0.08 4.44 -19.31
N SER A 215 0.15 3.40 -20.12
CA SER A 215 0.17 2.01 -19.64
C SER A 215 1.37 1.71 -18.72
N THR A 216 2.48 2.44 -18.87
CA THR A 216 3.70 2.27 -18.07
C THR A 216 3.69 3.06 -16.76
N TYR A 217 2.70 3.93 -16.55
CA TYR A 217 2.58 4.71 -15.30
C TYR A 217 2.09 3.89 -14.12
N GLY A 218 1.44 2.74 -14.36
CA GLY A 218 0.88 1.90 -13.29
C GLY A 218 -0.20 2.62 -12.48
N LEU A 219 -1.04 3.40 -13.16
CA LEU A 219 -2.21 4.03 -12.57
C LEU A 219 -3.32 2.97 -12.51
N ASN A 220 -3.55 2.42 -11.31
CA ASN A 220 -4.54 1.36 -11.05
C ASN A 220 -5.88 1.98 -10.62
N ASP A 221 -6.48 2.77 -11.48
CA ASP A 221 -7.83 3.32 -11.26
C ASP A 221 -8.82 2.70 -12.25
N LYS A 222 -9.79 1.95 -11.75
CA LYS A 222 -10.83 1.33 -12.59
C LYS A 222 -11.72 2.35 -13.30
N TRP A 223 -11.74 3.60 -12.82
CA TRP A 223 -12.64 4.65 -13.30
C TRP A 223 -11.99 5.63 -14.28
N THR A 224 -10.73 5.41 -14.67
CA THR A 224 -10.02 6.36 -15.53
C THR A 224 -9.25 5.62 -16.62
N VAL A 225 -9.49 6.00 -17.87
CA VAL A 225 -8.80 5.47 -19.04
C VAL A 225 -8.12 6.58 -19.81
N TYR A 226 -6.81 6.42 -20.04
CA TYR A 226 -5.99 7.40 -20.75
C TYR A 226 -5.69 6.91 -22.17
N HIS A 227 -5.98 7.75 -23.17
CA HIS A 227 -5.62 7.52 -24.57
C HIS A 227 -4.69 8.62 -25.07
N ASN A 228 -3.59 8.23 -25.71
CA ASN A 228 -2.66 9.16 -26.39
C ASN A 228 -2.97 9.37 -27.86
N LYS A 229 -3.92 8.60 -28.42
CA LYS A 229 -4.46 8.77 -29.77
C LYS A 229 -5.95 8.84 -29.67
N LYS A 230 -6.53 9.83 -30.38
CA LYS A 230 -7.98 9.99 -30.44
C LYS A 230 -8.61 8.77 -31.10
N ASN A 231 -9.60 8.19 -30.41
CA ASN A 231 -10.48 7.17 -30.98
C ASN A 231 -11.84 7.84 -31.28
N ASP A 232 -12.28 7.83 -32.53
CA ASP A 232 -13.52 8.51 -32.94
C ASP A 232 -14.78 7.86 -32.35
N ASN A 233 -14.69 6.61 -31.90
CA ASN A 233 -15.79 5.90 -31.24
C ASN A 233 -15.85 6.13 -29.72
N THR A 234 -14.90 6.90 -29.15
CA THR A 234 -14.82 7.16 -27.70
C THR A 234 -15.18 8.61 -27.42
N TYR A 235 -16.13 8.82 -26.52
CA TYR A 235 -16.41 10.15 -25.97
C TYR A 235 -15.39 10.43 -24.88
N TYR A 236 -14.64 11.53 -25.01
CA TYR A 236 -13.66 11.95 -24.01
C TYR A 236 -14.25 13.00 -23.09
N ASP A 237 -14.15 12.80 -21.78
CA ASP A 237 -14.60 13.71 -20.74
C ASP A 237 -13.61 14.85 -20.50
N PHE A 238 -12.31 14.52 -20.56
CA PHE A 238 -11.22 15.45 -20.26
C PHE A 238 -10.11 15.39 -21.31
N ASP A 239 -9.47 16.54 -21.49
CA ASP A 239 -8.18 16.67 -22.16
C ASP A 239 -7.09 16.88 -21.10
N LEU A 240 -6.01 16.11 -21.18
CA LEU A 240 -4.80 16.28 -20.37
C LEU A 240 -3.66 16.67 -21.30
N ALA A 241 -3.11 17.87 -21.11
CA ALA A 241 -1.94 18.34 -21.85
C ALA A 241 -0.70 18.37 -20.96
N ILE A 242 0.35 17.65 -21.36
CA ILE A 242 1.70 17.81 -20.81
C ILE A 242 2.34 18.90 -21.63
N ASN A 243 2.47 20.11 -21.08
CA ASN A 243 2.93 21.28 -21.80
C ASN A 243 4.32 21.71 -21.32
N PHE A 244 5.37 21.48 -22.12
CA PHE A 244 6.72 21.96 -21.85
C PHE A 244 6.77 23.47 -21.98
N ARG A 245 7.23 24.14 -20.92
CA ARG A 245 7.32 25.59 -20.81
C ARG A 245 8.74 26.11 -20.96
N ASN A 246 9.70 25.33 -20.45
CA ASN A 246 11.09 25.70 -20.50
C ASN A 246 11.98 24.44 -20.58
N ILE A 247 12.98 24.48 -21.42
CA ILE A 247 14.06 23.50 -21.52
C ILE A 247 15.34 24.28 -21.53
N ASN A 248 16.09 24.25 -20.44
CA ASN A 248 17.32 24.98 -20.30
C ASN A 248 18.51 24.02 -20.19
N ILE A 249 19.48 24.16 -21.10
CA ILE A 249 20.66 23.30 -21.14
C ILE A 249 21.88 24.18 -20.92
N SER A 250 22.68 23.86 -19.92
CA SER A 250 23.94 24.60 -19.66
C SER A 250 24.96 24.33 -20.76
N PRO A 251 25.88 25.26 -20.98
CA PRO A 251 27.10 24.97 -21.73
C PRO A 251 27.90 23.83 -21.10
N GLU A 252 28.69 23.15 -21.91
CA GLU A 252 29.67 22.16 -21.45
C GLU A 252 30.74 22.84 -20.59
N GLN A 253 30.97 22.31 -19.41
CA GLN A 253 31.92 22.86 -18.45
C GLN A 253 33.05 21.86 -18.19
N LEU A 254 34.27 22.35 -18.18
CA LEU A 254 35.45 21.59 -17.82
C LEU A 254 36.15 22.29 -16.65
N LEU A 255 36.05 21.72 -15.46
CA LEU A 255 36.68 22.22 -14.25
C LEU A 255 37.95 21.43 -13.98
N GLN A 256 39.10 22.13 -13.89
CA GLN A 256 40.40 21.50 -13.64
C GLN A 256 40.90 21.87 -12.24
N LYS A 257 41.40 20.86 -11.51
CA LYS A 257 41.96 21.01 -10.16
C LYS A 257 43.26 20.21 -10.04
N GLU A 258 44.25 20.81 -9.37
CA GLU A 258 45.43 20.12 -8.89
C GLU A 258 45.32 19.88 -7.39
N LEU A 259 45.41 18.63 -6.96
CA LEU A 259 45.25 18.22 -5.57
C LEU A 259 46.52 17.54 -5.09
N GLN A 260 47.18 18.12 -4.08
CA GLN A 260 48.30 17.48 -3.40
C GLN A 260 47.79 16.59 -2.29
N LYS A 261 48.27 15.35 -2.25
CA LYS A 261 47.92 14.32 -1.25
C LYS A 261 49.17 13.79 -0.58
N GLU A 262 49.11 13.67 0.73
CA GLU A 262 50.17 13.09 1.54
C GLU A 262 49.58 12.08 2.50
N LYS A 263 50.29 10.97 2.73
CA LYS A 263 49.85 9.92 3.63
C LYS A 263 51.05 9.19 4.21
N GLN A 264 50.97 8.87 5.50
CA GLN A 264 51.90 7.94 6.11
C GLN A 264 51.48 6.51 5.78
N VAL A 265 52.32 5.76 5.12
CA VAL A 265 52.09 4.37 4.75
C VAL A 265 53.11 3.47 5.42
N LYS A 266 52.72 2.28 5.75
CA LYS A 266 53.62 1.27 6.30
C LYS A 266 54.59 0.86 5.19
N ASP A 267 55.89 1.02 5.44
CA ASP A 267 56.97 0.74 4.49
C ASP A 267 57.96 -0.27 5.10
N GLY A 268 57.43 -1.44 5.48
CA GLY A 268 58.21 -2.49 6.12
C GLY A 268 58.21 -2.42 7.64
N PHE A 269 59.30 -2.92 8.23
CA PHE A 269 59.52 -2.87 9.69
C PHE A 269 61.02 -2.73 9.95
N ASP A 270 61.34 -2.17 11.12
CA ASP A 270 62.68 -2.20 11.70
C ASP A 270 62.68 -3.20 12.86
N TYR A 271 63.81 -3.88 13.12
CA TYR A 271 63.92 -4.69 14.31
C TYR A 271 64.15 -3.84 15.53
N GLU A 272 63.51 -4.14 16.64
CA GLU A 272 63.80 -3.49 17.90
C GLU A 272 65.14 -4.05 18.46
N LEU A 273 66.12 -3.14 18.73
CA LEU A 273 67.44 -3.53 19.19
C LEU A 273 67.53 -3.35 20.72
N ASP A 274 68.34 -4.21 21.39
CA ASP A 274 68.73 -4.05 22.79
C ASP A 274 69.85 -3.02 22.94
N GLU A 275 70.26 -2.71 24.18
CA GLU A 275 71.32 -1.72 24.48
C GLU A 275 72.68 -2.14 23.89
N ARG A 276 72.88 -3.40 23.44
CA ARG A 276 74.10 -3.94 22.87
C ARG A 276 73.99 -4.06 21.33
N GLY A 277 72.90 -3.61 20.70
CA GLY A 277 72.66 -3.63 19.28
C GLY A 277 72.16 -4.95 18.71
N ASN A 278 71.77 -5.94 19.57
CA ASN A 278 71.16 -7.18 19.11
C ASN A 278 69.64 -7.09 18.96
N VAL A 279 69.06 -7.88 18.08
CA VAL A 279 67.59 -7.90 17.87
C VAL A 279 66.90 -8.45 19.12
N LYS A 280 65.97 -7.67 19.68
CA LYS A 280 65.15 -8.12 20.81
C LYS A 280 64.23 -9.23 20.39
N LYS A 281 64.01 -10.19 21.30
CA LYS A 281 63.12 -11.33 21.12
C LYS A 281 61.95 -11.25 22.11
N ASP A 282 60.79 -11.75 21.68
CA ASP A 282 59.64 -11.93 22.57
C ASP A 282 59.81 -13.14 23.50
N SER A 283 58.82 -13.40 24.36
CA SER A 283 58.84 -14.51 25.31
C SER A 283 58.80 -15.92 24.62
N LEU A 284 58.51 -15.95 23.32
CA LEU A 284 58.46 -17.16 22.48
C LEU A 284 59.73 -17.32 21.60
N GLY A 285 60.66 -16.35 21.67
CA GLY A 285 61.90 -16.37 20.88
C GLY A 285 61.80 -15.71 19.53
N ASN A 286 60.69 -15.08 19.13
CA ASN A 286 60.51 -14.39 17.83
C ASN A 286 61.12 -12.97 17.94
N ASP A 287 61.63 -12.49 16.79
CA ASP A 287 62.17 -11.15 16.67
C ASP A 287 61.11 -10.09 16.76
N ILE A 288 61.28 -9.10 17.69
CA ILE A 288 60.34 -7.98 17.86
C ILE A 288 60.55 -6.98 16.71
N LYS A 289 59.47 -6.77 15.92
CA LYS A 289 59.44 -5.88 14.77
C LYS A 289 58.61 -4.63 15.12
N LYS A 290 59.13 -3.47 14.77
CA LYS A 290 58.42 -2.18 14.84
C LYS A 290 58.06 -1.70 13.48
N ASP A 291 56.80 -1.42 13.24
CA ASP A 291 56.35 -0.93 11.95
C ASP A 291 57.03 0.37 11.58
N LYS A 292 57.62 0.38 10.38
CA LYS A 292 58.23 1.55 9.79
C LYS A 292 57.24 2.26 8.88
N PHE A 293 57.08 3.56 9.07
CA PHE A 293 56.18 4.39 8.28
C PHE A 293 56.99 5.37 7.43
N LYS A 294 56.52 5.57 6.20
CA LYS A 294 57.07 6.54 5.27
C LYS A 294 55.99 7.51 4.84
N LEU A 295 56.31 8.80 4.82
CA LEU A 295 55.45 9.82 4.24
C LEU A 295 55.56 9.72 2.70
N VAL A 296 54.47 9.41 2.05
CA VAL A 296 54.38 9.37 0.59
C VAL A 296 53.55 10.54 0.09
N LYS A 297 53.85 11.05 -1.08
CA LYS A 297 53.21 12.22 -1.70
C LYS A 297 52.80 11.90 -3.12
N ALA A 298 51.65 12.44 -3.54
CA ALA A 298 51.20 12.40 -4.91
C ALA A 298 50.45 13.69 -5.26
N THR A 299 50.54 14.06 -6.50
CA THR A 299 49.75 15.16 -7.11
C THR A 299 48.74 14.55 -8.06
N VAL A 300 47.45 14.88 -7.84
CA VAL A 300 46.35 14.46 -8.71
C VAL A 300 45.96 15.65 -9.60
N PHE A 301 46.05 15.46 -10.91
CA PHE A 301 45.52 16.39 -11.91
C PHE A 301 44.12 15.90 -12.28
N GLN A 302 43.10 16.51 -11.70
CA GLN A 302 41.67 16.14 -11.89
C GLN A 302 41.01 17.10 -12.85
N SER A 303 40.29 16.56 -13.81
CA SER A 303 39.35 17.28 -14.67
C SER A 303 37.95 16.75 -14.43
N THR A 304 37.00 17.65 -14.24
CA THR A 304 35.57 17.30 -14.08
C THR A 304 34.81 17.91 -15.25
N GLN A 305 34.19 17.02 -16.05
CA GLN A 305 33.22 17.40 -17.08
C GLN A 305 31.85 17.53 -16.42
N GLN A 306 31.14 18.62 -16.68
CA GLN A 306 29.81 18.87 -16.16
C GLN A 306 28.92 19.50 -17.23
N LYS A 307 27.68 19.02 -17.32
CA LYS A 307 26.62 19.59 -18.16
C LYS A 307 25.27 19.36 -17.46
N GLU A 308 24.44 20.38 -17.45
CA GLU A 308 23.15 20.34 -16.75
C GLU A 308 22.02 20.63 -17.73
N VAL A 309 20.88 20.02 -17.47
CA VAL A 309 19.60 20.33 -18.12
C VAL A 309 18.49 20.46 -17.06
N SER A 310 17.61 21.43 -17.26
CA SER A 310 16.36 21.55 -16.49
C SER A 310 15.17 21.58 -17.45
N LEU A 311 14.10 20.87 -17.05
CA LEU A 311 12.83 20.80 -17.75
C LEU A 311 11.73 21.34 -16.85
N ASP A 312 10.93 22.28 -17.37
CA ASP A 312 9.72 22.75 -16.70
C ASP A 312 8.53 22.48 -17.59
N ALA A 313 7.51 21.83 -17.04
CA ALA A 313 6.26 21.54 -17.73
C ALA A 313 5.05 21.83 -16.84
N ASN A 314 3.89 22.01 -17.44
CA ASN A 314 2.60 22.04 -16.76
C ASN A 314 1.75 20.86 -17.22
N ILE A 315 1.15 20.15 -16.28
CA ILE A 315 0.05 19.24 -16.53
C ILE A 315 -1.23 20.08 -16.47
N ILE A 316 -1.92 20.19 -17.58
CA ILE A 316 -3.15 21.02 -17.71
C ILE A 316 -4.31 20.07 -17.99
N ILE A 317 -5.33 20.10 -17.13
CA ILE A 317 -6.53 19.28 -17.27
C ILE A 317 -7.71 20.20 -17.58
N THR A 318 -8.40 19.90 -18.67
CA THR A 318 -9.54 20.68 -19.14
C THR A 318 -10.74 19.76 -19.30
N ASN A 319 -11.90 20.17 -18.81
CA ASN A 319 -13.15 19.50 -19.12
C ASN A 319 -13.49 19.75 -20.58
N ARG A 320 -13.64 18.69 -21.36
CA ARG A 320 -13.79 18.80 -22.80
C ARG A 320 -15.13 19.35 -23.23
N GLN A 321 -16.19 19.07 -22.48
CA GLN A 321 -17.54 19.53 -22.78
C GLN A 321 -17.71 21.03 -22.52
N SER A 322 -17.21 21.53 -21.38
CA SER A 322 -17.35 22.94 -20.99
C SER A 322 -16.19 23.81 -21.46
N GLY A 323 -15.04 23.23 -21.84
CA GLY A 323 -13.80 23.96 -22.13
C GLY A 323 -13.14 24.56 -20.89
N GLN A 324 -13.65 24.30 -19.70
CA GLN A 324 -13.15 24.90 -18.45
C GLN A 324 -11.89 24.18 -17.96
N LEU A 325 -10.96 24.97 -17.45
CA LEU A 325 -9.80 24.45 -16.74
C LEU A 325 -10.26 23.76 -15.45
N VAL A 326 -9.93 22.47 -15.30
CA VAL A 326 -10.20 21.70 -14.08
C VAL A 326 -9.05 21.93 -13.09
N ASP A 327 -7.82 21.71 -13.55
CA ASP A 327 -6.64 21.90 -12.70
C ASP A 327 -5.36 22.12 -13.52
N ARG A 328 -4.31 22.63 -12.85
CA ARG A 328 -2.98 22.84 -13.43
C ARG A 328 -1.91 22.54 -12.40
N PHE A 329 -0.99 21.63 -12.74
CA PHE A 329 0.12 21.24 -11.89
C PHE A 329 1.46 21.56 -12.58
N PRO A 330 2.27 22.47 -12.01
CA PRO A 330 3.64 22.64 -12.48
C PRO A 330 4.48 21.44 -12.04
N VAL A 331 5.31 20.94 -12.95
CA VAL A 331 6.27 19.86 -12.70
C VAL A 331 7.62 20.26 -13.29
N SER A 332 8.69 19.98 -12.57
CA SER A 332 10.05 20.29 -13.00
C SER A 332 10.96 19.11 -12.74
N SER A 333 11.94 18.91 -13.60
CA SER A 333 13.00 17.92 -13.40
C SER A 333 14.34 18.48 -13.85
N SER A 334 15.43 17.89 -13.38
CA SER A 334 16.78 18.25 -13.81
C SER A 334 17.66 17.01 -13.84
N PHE A 335 18.65 17.06 -14.74
CA PHE A 335 19.69 16.04 -14.83
C PHE A 335 21.05 16.72 -14.96
N ILE A 336 22.04 16.21 -14.22
CA ILE A 336 23.41 16.69 -14.24
C ILE A 336 24.32 15.53 -14.66
N PHE A 337 24.91 15.66 -15.84
CA PHE A 337 26.02 14.83 -16.25
C PHE A 337 27.29 15.30 -15.54
N THR A 338 27.97 14.39 -14.83
CA THR A 338 29.24 14.62 -14.17
C THR A 338 30.19 13.47 -14.45
N TYR A 339 31.37 13.76 -14.99
CA TYR A 339 32.38 12.76 -15.25
C TYR A 339 33.76 13.27 -14.80
N ILE A 340 34.47 12.44 -14.02
CA ILE A 340 35.79 12.82 -13.44
C ILE A 340 36.88 11.98 -14.08
N TYR A 341 37.86 12.64 -14.65
CA TYR A 341 39.03 11.97 -15.21
C TYR A 341 40.32 12.70 -14.83
N GLY A 342 41.46 12.04 -14.97
CA GLY A 342 42.73 12.68 -14.67
C GLY A 342 43.88 11.71 -14.49
N SER A 343 45.01 12.25 -14.05
CA SER A 343 46.25 11.51 -13.85
C SER A 343 46.81 11.74 -12.45
N VAL A 344 47.64 10.78 -12.02
CA VAL A 344 48.37 10.85 -10.75
C VAL A 344 49.84 10.83 -11.01
N ASN A 345 50.54 11.82 -10.47
CA ASN A 345 51.99 11.89 -10.46
C ASN A 345 52.49 11.68 -9.00
N GLY A 346 53.43 10.76 -8.80
CA GLY A 346 53.96 10.40 -7.49
C GLY A 346 53.47 9.03 -6.97
N ASP A 347 53.53 8.83 -5.66
CA ASP A 347 53.20 7.55 -5.04
C ASP A 347 51.67 7.41 -4.83
N ARG A 348 51.05 6.53 -5.60
CA ARG A 348 49.58 6.30 -5.55
C ARG A 348 49.07 5.86 -4.18
N ARG A 349 49.94 5.36 -3.27
CA ARG A 349 49.57 5.02 -1.89
C ARG A 349 49.16 6.24 -1.04
N ALA A 350 49.55 7.45 -1.49
CA ALA A 350 49.14 8.71 -0.89
C ALA A 350 47.65 9.02 -1.08
N ILE A 351 46.96 8.32 -1.99
CA ILE A 351 45.58 8.57 -2.39
C ILE A 351 44.68 7.43 -1.89
N ASP A 352 43.49 7.80 -1.44
CA ASP A 352 42.54 6.79 -1.00
C ASP A 352 42.01 5.95 -2.17
N LYS A 353 41.84 4.62 -1.96
CA LYS A 353 41.44 3.72 -3.03
C LYS A 353 40.09 4.10 -3.65
N GLY A 354 39.07 4.46 -2.84
CA GLY A 354 37.77 4.86 -3.34
C GLY A 354 37.85 6.10 -4.26
N TYR A 355 38.74 7.05 -3.95
CA TYR A 355 38.94 8.19 -4.83
C TYR A 355 39.63 7.78 -6.16
N LEU A 356 40.61 6.86 -6.11
CA LEU A 356 41.26 6.36 -7.34
C LEU A 356 40.30 5.61 -8.26
N GLU A 357 39.29 4.95 -7.70
CA GLU A 357 38.24 4.25 -8.46
C GLU A 357 37.31 5.21 -9.19
N THR A 358 37.14 6.44 -8.69
CA THR A 358 36.33 7.48 -9.33
C THR A 358 37.11 8.29 -10.39
N LEU A 359 38.45 8.16 -10.42
CA LEU A 359 39.33 8.92 -11.34
C LEU A 359 39.57 8.08 -12.61
N HIS A 360 38.84 8.37 -13.67
CA HIS A 360 39.04 7.71 -14.96
C HIS A 360 40.32 8.21 -15.65
N PRO A 361 40.96 7.41 -16.53
CA PRO A 361 42.19 7.79 -17.17
C PRO A 361 42.00 8.85 -18.28
N GLU A 362 40.85 8.86 -18.94
CA GLU A 362 40.59 9.67 -20.13
C GLU A 362 39.21 10.33 -20.09
N ALA A 363 39.07 11.44 -20.82
CA ALA A 363 37.79 12.12 -21.01
C ALA A 363 36.83 11.27 -21.85
N VAL A 364 35.54 11.46 -21.65
CA VAL A 364 34.50 10.94 -22.53
C VAL A 364 33.83 12.08 -23.31
N PRO A 365 33.22 11.82 -24.47
CA PRO A 365 32.36 12.80 -25.11
C PRO A 365 31.23 13.27 -24.19
N PHE A 366 30.94 14.57 -24.22
CA PHE A 366 29.73 15.05 -23.54
C PHE A 366 28.47 14.45 -24.15
N PRO A 367 27.43 14.15 -23.35
CA PRO A 367 26.12 13.76 -23.88
C PRO A 367 25.56 14.84 -24.80
N SER A 368 24.87 14.41 -25.86
CA SER A 368 24.15 15.34 -26.74
C SER A 368 23.03 16.06 -25.96
N ASN A 369 22.56 17.18 -26.46
CA ASN A 369 21.43 17.89 -25.87
C ASN A 369 20.17 17.00 -25.83
N GLU A 370 19.98 16.22 -26.87
CA GLU A 370 18.89 15.25 -26.98
C GLU A 370 18.96 14.19 -25.85
N GLN A 371 20.14 13.61 -25.59
CA GLN A 371 20.33 12.65 -24.51
C GLN A 371 20.09 13.30 -23.14
N MET A 372 20.57 14.52 -22.92
CA MET A 372 20.36 15.27 -21.67
C MET A 372 18.87 15.51 -21.40
N ILE A 373 18.11 15.93 -22.44
CA ILE A 373 16.65 16.12 -22.34
C ILE A 373 15.95 14.79 -22.02
N TYR A 374 16.39 13.71 -22.66
CA TYR A 374 15.83 12.38 -22.42
C TYR A 374 16.05 11.94 -20.96
N ASP A 375 17.27 12.05 -20.46
CA ASP A 375 17.62 11.62 -19.09
C ASP A 375 16.85 12.44 -18.01
N ALA A 376 16.68 13.75 -18.23
CA ALA A 376 15.83 14.57 -17.36
C ALA A 376 14.34 14.22 -17.49
N GLY A 377 13.91 13.78 -18.67
CA GLY A 377 12.54 13.36 -18.95
C GLY A 377 12.11 12.11 -18.17
N GLU A 378 13.03 11.21 -17.86
CA GLU A 378 12.77 10.03 -17.03
C GLU A 378 12.31 10.44 -15.60
N ASP A 379 13.00 11.41 -14.97
CA ASP A 379 12.56 11.96 -13.68
C ASP A 379 11.22 12.72 -13.82
N LEU A 380 11.04 13.47 -14.91
CA LEU A 380 9.78 14.16 -15.18
C LEU A 380 8.59 13.20 -15.23
N LYS A 381 8.76 12.03 -15.85
CA LYS A 381 7.74 10.97 -15.91
C LYS A 381 7.30 10.50 -14.52
N ILE A 382 8.24 10.34 -13.61
CA ILE A 382 7.97 9.97 -12.21
C ILE A 382 7.09 11.03 -11.53
N ARG A 383 7.44 12.31 -11.71
CA ARG A 383 6.69 13.44 -11.12
C ARG A 383 5.29 13.58 -11.71
N ILE A 384 5.14 13.36 -13.02
CA ILE A 384 3.83 13.30 -13.67
C ILE A 384 2.98 12.19 -13.05
N LYS A 385 3.55 11.00 -12.85
CA LYS A 385 2.86 9.88 -12.19
C LYS A 385 2.38 10.24 -10.78
N GLU A 386 3.22 10.88 -9.97
CA GLU A 386 2.86 11.32 -8.61
C GLU A 386 1.64 12.26 -8.63
N VAL A 387 1.62 13.24 -9.53
CA VAL A 387 0.49 14.14 -9.71
C VAL A 387 -0.77 13.38 -10.09
N LEU A 388 -0.69 12.47 -11.05
CA LEU A 388 -1.84 11.74 -11.57
C LEU A 388 -2.39 10.71 -10.56
N THR A 389 -1.54 10.13 -9.71
CA THR A 389 -1.98 9.22 -8.65
C THR A 389 -2.86 9.91 -7.60
N GLY A 390 -2.63 11.19 -7.35
CA GLY A 390 -3.43 12.01 -6.44
C GLY A 390 -4.63 12.72 -7.08
N LEU A 391 -4.79 12.59 -8.40
CA LEU A 391 -5.79 13.35 -9.15
C LEU A 391 -7.21 12.84 -8.91
N ARG A 392 -8.13 13.77 -8.62
CA ARG A 392 -9.57 13.51 -8.55
C ARG A 392 -10.29 14.44 -9.53
N LEU A 393 -10.72 13.89 -10.65
CA LEU A 393 -11.34 14.64 -11.75
C LEU A 393 -12.77 15.08 -11.44
N ARG A 394 -13.48 14.29 -10.65
CA ARG A 394 -14.85 14.61 -10.19
C ARG A 394 -14.83 14.71 -8.66
N ARG A 395 -15.19 15.87 -8.14
CA ARG A 395 -15.36 16.12 -6.70
C ARG A 395 -16.82 15.92 -6.31
#